data_7fd6296b9f897f50b76493a577a11cc0
#
_entry.id   7fd6296b9f897f50b76493a577a11cc0
#
_cell.length_a   1.000
_cell.length_b   1.000
_cell.length_c   1.000
_cell.angle_alpha   90.00
_cell.angle_beta   90.00
_cell.angle_gamma   90.00
#
_symmetry.space_group_name_H-M   'P 1'
#
loop_
_entity.id
_entity.type
_entity.pdbx_description
1 polymer ?
#
loop_
_entity_poly.entity_id
_entity_poly.type
_entity_poly.pdbx_seq_one_letter_code
_entity_poly.pdbx_strand_id
1 'polypeptide(L)'
;EARVGELEATQFSTTTKLKGYTAWVLGALDGIDGKEATTLNYDLRLKLATSFTGKDQLTTVLRSGNFDDSIFGTGLTFVETAMGSGNSVKVGRLFYTFPVGDSLSVTTGPIVRSDDASMYAGYATYYPSDLLLDFFTYGGAPTTNNLGFTGSGVGAVYTLGNGFKVSGNYVAKNGADSSAG
;
A
#
# COMPACT_ATOMS: atom_id res chain seq x y z
N GLU A 1 38.96 -18.34 -9.69
CA GLU A 1 37.70 -18.58 -10.38
C GLU A 1 36.75 -19.49 -9.60
N ALA A 2 37.21 -20.60 -8.99
CA ALA A 2 36.39 -21.50 -8.19
C ALA A 2 35.68 -20.82 -6.99
N ARG A 3 36.34 -19.89 -6.29
CA ARG A 3 35.78 -19.18 -5.14
C ARG A 3 34.70 -18.14 -5.53
N VAL A 4 34.76 -17.61 -6.73
CA VAL A 4 33.74 -16.68 -7.23
C VAL A 4 32.46 -17.45 -7.57
N GLY A 5 32.60 -18.62 -8.23
CA GLY A 5 31.46 -19.49 -8.53
C GLY A 5 30.79 -20.07 -7.28
N GLU A 6 31.54 -20.33 -6.22
CA GLU A 6 30.99 -20.80 -4.93
C GLU A 6 30.29 -19.68 -4.16
N LEU A 7 30.81 -18.45 -4.22
CA LEU A 7 30.17 -17.26 -3.69
C LEU A 7 28.89 -16.89 -4.48
N GLU A 8 28.89 -17.01 -5.79
CA GLU A 8 27.70 -16.81 -6.63
C GLU A 8 26.65 -17.91 -6.41
N ALA A 9 27.05 -19.16 -6.20
CA ALA A 9 26.13 -20.27 -5.91
C ALA A 9 25.55 -20.24 -4.49
N THR A 10 26.28 -19.65 -3.52
CA THR A 10 25.84 -19.48 -2.14
C THR A 10 25.27 -18.09 -1.86
N GLN A 11 25.42 -17.17 -2.77
CA GLN A 11 24.77 -15.88 -2.72
C GLN A 11 23.28 -16.09 -3.02
N PHE A 12 22.58 -16.57 -2.03
CA PHE A 12 21.12 -16.45 -1.95
C PHE A 12 20.82 -14.95 -2.00
N SER A 13 20.70 -14.44 -3.21
CA SER A 13 20.45 -13.01 -3.39
C SER A 13 19.00 -12.74 -3.04
N THR A 14 18.76 -12.52 -1.74
CA THR A 14 17.57 -11.77 -1.32
C THR A 14 17.47 -10.54 -2.20
N THR A 15 16.62 -10.59 -3.22
CA THR A 15 16.52 -9.49 -4.16
C THR A 15 15.52 -8.51 -3.60
N THR A 16 16.01 -7.37 -3.13
CA THR A 16 15.15 -6.24 -2.73
C THR A 16 15.10 -5.22 -3.87
N LYS A 17 13.92 -4.98 -4.39
CA LYS A 17 13.65 -3.91 -5.36
C LYS A 17 13.03 -2.73 -4.64
N LEU A 18 13.67 -1.58 -4.75
CA LEU A 18 13.12 -0.31 -4.29
C LEU A 18 12.38 0.37 -5.46
N LYS A 19 11.13 0.73 -5.22
CA LYS A 19 10.33 1.61 -6.09
C LYS A 19 9.70 2.70 -5.24
N GLY A 20 9.43 3.84 -5.84
CA GLY A 20 8.74 4.90 -5.14
C GLY A 20 8.46 6.09 -6.02
N TYR A 21 7.75 7.03 -5.45
CA TYR A 21 7.51 8.33 -6.04
C TYR A 21 7.34 9.39 -4.94
N THR A 22 7.46 10.64 -5.34
CA THR A 22 7.12 11.80 -4.52
C THR A 22 6.14 12.65 -5.30
N ALA A 23 4.96 12.89 -4.74
CA ALA A 23 4.03 13.89 -5.24
C ALA A 23 4.27 15.21 -4.53
N TRP A 24 4.31 16.30 -5.28
CA TRP A 24 4.44 17.66 -4.77
C TRP A 24 3.21 18.45 -5.18
N VAL A 25 2.59 19.13 -4.22
CA VAL A 25 1.39 19.93 -4.43
C VAL A 25 1.68 21.36 -3.99
N LEU A 26 1.74 22.26 -4.96
CA LEU A 26 1.83 23.71 -4.73
C LEU A 26 0.46 24.31 -5.02
N GLY A 27 -0.11 25.02 -4.07
CA GLY A 27 -1.40 25.66 -4.28
C GLY A 27 -1.82 26.58 -3.15
N ALA A 28 -2.87 27.33 -3.44
CA ALA A 28 -3.60 28.15 -2.49
C ALA A 28 -5.10 28.07 -2.83
N LEU A 29 -5.95 28.29 -1.85
CA LEU A 29 -7.38 28.46 -2.02
C LEU A 29 -7.80 29.78 -1.39
N ASP A 30 -8.75 30.45 -2.00
CA ASP A 30 -9.38 31.68 -1.50
C ASP A 30 -10.74 31.37 -0.88
N GLY A 31 -11.16 32.16 0.11
CA GLY A 31 -12.49 32.05 0.73
C GLY A 31 -12.59 30.99 1.84
N ILE A 32 -11.49 30.52 2.39
CA ILE A 32 -11.48 29.62 3.55
C ILE A 32 -10.71 30.27 4.71
N ASP A 33 -11.46 30.84 5.65
CA ASP A 33 -10.91 31.57 6.79
C ASP A 33 -9.73 30.85 7.46
N GLY A 34 -8.59 31.53 7.51
CA GLY A 34 -7.37 31.09 8.18
C GLY A 34 -6.57 30.02 7.43
N LYS A 35 -6.93 29.68 6.16
CA LYS A 35 -6.22 28.68 5.34
C LYS A 35 -5.95 29.14 3.90
N GLU A 36 -5.73 30.42 3.70
CA GLU A 36 -5.55 31.04 2.37
C GLU A 36 -4.08 31.10 1.92
N ALA A 37 -3.16 30.72 2.79
CA ALA A 37 -1.73 30.76 2.46
C ALA A 37 -1.39 29.75 1.34
N THR A 38 -0.50 30.18 0.45
CA THR A 38 0.12 29.26 -0.53
C THR A 38 0.96 28.23 0.20
N THR A 39 0.70 26.95 -0.05
CA THR A 39 1.43 25.84 0.56
C THR A 39 2.17 25.01 -0.49
N LEU A 40 3.32 24.46 -0.10
CA LEU A 40 4.03 23.42 -0.84
C LEU A 40 4.06 22.16 0.02
N ASN A 41 3.31 21.18 -0.41
CA ASN A 41 3.17 19.91 0.29
C ASN A 41 3.81 18.77 -0.51
N TYR A 42 4.16 17.68 0.19
CA TYR A 42 4.67 16.47 -0.45
C TYR A 42 4.11 15.20 0.19
N ASP A 43 4.00 14.14 -0.62
CA ASP A 43 3.78 12.76 -0.21
C ASP A 43 4.88 11.89 -0.83
N LEU A 44 5.75 11.34 -0.01
CA LEU A 44 6.78 10.40 -0.40
C LEU A 44 6.29 8.98 -0.12
N ARG A 45 6.36 8.10 -1.11
CA ARG A 45 6.10 6.65 -0.95
C ARG A 45 7.28 5.85 -1.48
N LEU A 46 7.84 4.99 -0.62
CA LEU A 46 8.91 4.05 -0.96
C LEU A 46 8.40 2.63 -0.71
N LYS A 47 8.40 1.81 -1.74
CA LYS A 47 8.04 0.38 -1.67
C LYS A 47 9.29 -0.46 -1.84
N LEU A 48 9.61 -1.23 -0.81
CA LEU A 48 10.60 -2.29 -0.88
C LEU A 48 9.86 -3.61 -1.11
N ALA A 49 10.21 -4.29 -2.19
CA ALA A 49 9.72 -5.62 -2.52
C ALA A 49 10.90 -6.59 -2.43
N THR A 50 10.92 -7.40 -1.37
CA THR A 50 12.01 -8.32 -1.07
C THR A 50 11.52 -9.75 -1.30
N SER A 51 12.22 -10.52 -2.12
CA SER A 51 11.96 -11.94 -2.32
C SER A 51 13.07 -12.76 -1.68
N PHE A 52 12.71 -13.82 -0.97
CA PHE A 52 13.64 -14.75 -0.34
C PHE A 52 13.81 -16.04 -1.15
N THR A 53 12.78 -16.46 -1.88
CA THR A 53 12.75 -17.72 -2.63
C THR A 53 12.59 -17.53 -4.14
N GLY A 54 12.43 -16.30 -4.60
CA GLY A 54 12.09 -15.97 -5.99
C GLY A 54 10.61 -16.11 -6.34
N LYS A 55 9.79 -16.71 -5.46
CA LYS A 55 8.34 -16.90 -5.65
C LYS A 55 7.49 -16.20 -4.59
N ASP A 56 8.12 -15.67 -3.57
CA ASP A 56 7.53 -14.96 -2.43
C ASP A 56 7.83 -13.47 -2.49
N GLN A 57 7.16 -12.70 -1.65
CA GLN A 57 7.44 -11.26 -1.53
C GLN A 57 7.11 -10.74 -0.13
N LEU A 58 8.12 -10.20 0.54
CA LEU A 58 7.93 -9.26 1.64
C LEU A 58 7.73 -7.86 1.06
N THR A 59 6.59 -7.27 1.33
CA THR A 59 6.27 -5.89 0.93
C THR A 59 6.39 -4.98 2.14
N THR A 60 7.25 -3.97 2.05
CA THR A 60 7.36 -2.89 3.01
C THR A 60 7.10 -1.57 2.30
N VAL A 61 6.16 -0.78 2.78
CA VAL A 61 5.90 0.57 2.26
C VAL A 61 6.20 1.58 3.35
N LEU A 62 7.15 2.46 3.07
CA LEU A 62 7.46 3.62 3.88
C LEU A 62 6.79 4.85 3.27
N ARG A 63 6.23 5.69 4.11
CA ARG A 63 5.52 6.89 3.67
C ARG A 63 5.81 8.07 4.59
N SER A 64 5.97 9.25 4.01
CA SER A 64 6.17 10.50 4.75
C SER A 64 5.53 11.66 3.99
N GLY A 65 5.05 12.67 4.71
CA GLY A 65 4.47 13.85 4.11
C GLY A 65 4.16 14.95 5.13
N ASN A 66 3.75 16.10 4.64
CA ASN A 66 3.48 17.30 5.42
C ASN A 66 2.08 17.89 5.16
N PHE A 67 1.09 17.05 4.89
CA PHE A 67 -0.28 17.51 4.62
C PHE A 67 -1.13 17.70 5.88
N ASP A 68 -0.58 17.57 7.08
CA ASP A 68 -1.34 17.59 8.34
C ASP A 68 -2.25 18.82 8.49
N ASP A 69 -1.72 20.01 8.15
CA ASP A 69 -2.45 21.29 8.25
C ASP A 69 -2.81 21.87 6.88
N SER A 70 -2.57 21.15 5.81
CA SER A 70 -2.86 21.62 4.46
C SER A 70 -4.35 21.51 4.13
N ILE A 71 -4.87 22.52 3.43
CA ILE A 71 -6.22 22.48 2.86
C ILE A 71 -6.37 21.35 1.83
N PHE A 72 -5.28 20.92 1.20
CA PHE A 72 -5.26 19.81 0.26
C PHE A 72 -5.20 18.42 0.93
N GLY A 73 -5.16 18.38 2.25
CA GLY A 73 -5.20 17.16 3.07
C GLY A 73 -6.57 16.80 3.62
N THR A 74 -7.63 17.55 3.30
CA THR A 74 -8.96 17.34 3.87
C THR A 74 -10.09 17.90 2.99
N GLY A 75 -11.31 17.43 3.24
CA GLY A 75 -12.53 17.93 2.60
C GLY A 75 -12.58 17.67 1.09
N LEU A 76 -13.29 18.53 0.36
CA LEU A 76 -13.46 18.39 -1.10
C LEU A 76 -12.19 18.70 -1.90
N THR A 77 -11.21 19.33 -1.27
CA THR A 77 -9.90 19.66 -1.87
C THR A 77 -8.83 18.62 -1.58
N PHE A 78 -9.19 17.56 -0.85
CA PHE A 78 -8.31 16.44 -0.55
C PHE A 78 -7.74 15.82 -1.82
N VAL A 79 -6.42 15.77 -1.90
CA VAL A 79 -5.74 15.13 -3.03
C VAL A 79 -5.46 13.67 -2.70
N GLU A 80 -5.50 12.78 -3.71
CA GLU A 80 -5.26 11.34 -3.55
C GLU A 80 -3.90 11.05 -2.89
N THR A 81 -2.91 11.87 -3.16
CA THR A 81 -1.58 11.75 -2.57
C THR A 81 -1.38 12.81 -1.48
N ALA A 82 -2.00 12.61 -0.32
CA ALA A 82 -1.89 13.54 0.80
C ALA A 82 -1.57 12.81 2.10
N MET A 83 -0.30 12.69 2.42
CA MET A 83 0.15 12.12 3.68
C MET A 83 0.42 13.21 4.71
N GLY A 84 -0.36 13.20 5.79
CA GLY A 84 -0.07 13.94 7.02
C GLY A 84 0.70 13.05 7.98
N SER A 85 1.96 13.36 8.22
CA SER A 85 2.82 12.60 9.15
C SER A 85 3.82 13.48 9.91
N GLY A 86 3.68 14.81 9.81
CA GLY A 86 4.62 15.77 10.41
C GLY A 86 6.06 15.54 9.94
N ASN A 87 6.26 15.16 8.67
CA ASN A 87 7.56 14.78 8.09
C ASN A 87 8.17 13.48 8.67
N SER A 88 7.46 12.77 9.55
CA SER A 88 7.95 11.50 10.09
C SER A 88 7.76 10.37 9.08
N VAL A 89 8.73 9.48 8.98
CA VAL A 89 8.59 8.26 8.17
C VAL A 89 7.74 7.25 8.94
N LYS A 90 6.65 6.80 8.31
CA LYS A 90 5.75 5.77 8.85
C LYS A 90 5.76 4.53 7.98
N VAL A 91 5.59 3.37 8.61
CA VAL A 91 5.37 2.11 7.89
C VAL A 91 3.89 2.06 7.50
N GLY A 92 3.61 2.21 6.21
CA GLY A 92 2.26 2.18 5.66
C GLY A 92 1.76 0.77 5.32
N ARG A 93 2.69 -0.14 5.01
CA ARG A 93 2.42 -1.57 4.76
C ARG A 93 3.60 -2.40 5.22
N LEU A 94 3.32 -3.56 5.79
CA LEU A 94 4.30 -4.58 6.11
C LEU A 94 3.61 -5.94 6.08
N PHE A 95 3.82 -6.70 5.02
CA PHE A 95 3.21 -8.01 4.85
C PHE A 95 4.04 -8.92 3.95
N TYR A 96 3.81 -10.21 4.10
CA TYR A 96 4.48 -11.26 3.35
C TYR A 96 3.47 -12.06 2.54
N THR A 97 3.76 -12.24 1.26
CA THR A 97 2.95 -13.00 0.32
C THR A 97 3.77 -14.17 -0.22
N PHE A 98 3.21 -15.37 -0.18
CA PHE A 98 3.87 -16.58 -0.65
C PHE A 98 2.89 -17.54 -1.32
N PRO A 99 3.34 -18.32 -2.32
CA PRO A 99 2.52 -19.33 -2.95
C PRO A 99 2.43 -20.59 -2.10
N VAL A 100 1.28 -21.26 -2.19
CA VAL A 100 1.07 -22.61 -1.67
C VAL A 100 0.60 -23.48 -2.83
N GLY A 101 1.50 -24.30 -3.35
CA GLY A 101 1.31 -24.99 -4.64
C GLY A 101 1.23 -23.99 -5.80
N ASP A 102 0.49 -24.36 -6.84
CA ASP A 102 0.45 -23.59 -8.10
C ASP A 102 -0.72 -22.59 -8.19
N SER A 103 -1.72 -22.77 -7.36
CA SER A 103 -3.00 -22.03 -7.50
C SER A 103 -3.35 -21.14 -6.33
N LEU A 104 -2.73 -21.34 -5.17
CA LEU A 104 -3.05 -20.60 -3.95
C LEU A 104 -1.93 -19.60 -3.61
N SER A 105 -2.29 -18.35 -3.38
CA SER A 105 -1.42 -17.33 -2.83
C SER A 105 -1.92 -16.92 -1.45
N VAL A 106 -1.05 -16.91 -0.46
CA VAL A 106 -1.36 -16.52 0.92
C VAL A 106 -0.61 -15.25 1.26
N THR A 107 -1.28 -14.31 1.89
CA THR A 107 -0.71 -13.06 2.39
C THR A 107 -0.99 -12.92 3.86
N THR A 108 0.01 -12.53 4.63
CA THR A 108 -0.13 -12.23 6.07
C THR A 108 0.82 -11.12 6.50
N GLY A 109 0.41 -10.34 7.48
CA GLY A 109 1.27 -9.29 8.00
C GLY A 109 0.65 -8.44 9.09
N PRO A 110 1.48 -7.70 9.85
CA PRO A 110 1.01 -6.80 10.90
C PRO A 110 0.35 -5.52 10.36
N ILE A 111 0.70 -5.10 9.12
CA ILE A 111 0.15 -3.88 8.50
C ILE A 111 -0.21 -4.21 7.04
N VAL A 112 -1.41 -4.70 6.84
CA VAL A 112 -1.97 -5.04 5.53
C VAL A 112 -3.33 -4.38 5.38
N ARG A 113 -3.77 -4.13 4.17
CA ARG A 113 -5.09 -3.59 3.89
C ARG A 113 -5.97 -4.67 3.25
N SER A 114 -7.21 -4.80 3.70
CA SER A 114 -8.12 -5.88 3.27
C SER A 114 -8.40 -5.88 1.76
N ASP A 115 -8.23 -4.75 1.09
CA ASP A 115 -8.37 -4.57 -0.35
C ASP A 115 -7.03 -4.56 -1.11
N ASP A 116 -5.90 -4.87 -0.47
CA ASP A 116 -4.64 -5.06 -1.18
C ASP A 116 -4.77 -6.19 -2.21
N ALA A 117 -4.22 -5.98 -3.42
CA ALA A 117 -4.37 -6.91 -4.55
C ALA A 117 -3.84 -8.33 -4.28
N SER A 118 -2.99 -8.51 -3.29
CA SER A 118 -2.50 -9.81 -2.82
C SER A 118 -3.49 -10.58 -1.95
N MET A 119 -4.55 -9.92 -1.48
CA MET A 119 -5.54 -10.50 -0.58
C MET A 119 -6.97 -10.49 -1.14
N TYR A 120 -7.20 -9.76 -2.21
CA TYR A 120 -8.51 -9.51 -2.76
C TYR A 120 -8.56 -9.73 -4.27
N ALA A 121 -9.27 -10.79 -4.69
CA ALA A 121 -9.37 -11.16 -6.11
C ALA A 121 -10.16 -10.16 -6.97
N GLY A 122 -11.05 -9.40 -6.35
CA GLY A 122 -11.88 -8.38 -7.00
C GLY A 122 -11.16 -7.06 -7.28
N TYR A 123 -9.89 -6.94 -6.92
CA TYR A 123 -9.10 -5.73 -7.16
C TYR A 123 -8.77 -5.47 -8.64
N ALA A 124 -9.27 -6.31 -9.54
CA ALA A 124 -9.23 -6.04 -10.99
C ALA A 124 -10.06 -4.81 -11.41
N THR A 125 -10.87 -4.28 -10.50
CA THR A 125 -11.59 -3.02 -10.72
C THR A 125 -10.58 -1.88 -10.74
N TYR A 126 -10.63 -1.07 -11.78
CA TYR A 126 -9.78 0.09 -11.95
C TYR A 126 -9.91 1.05 -10.76
N TYR A 127 -8.80 1.34 -10.12
CA TYR A 127 -8.67 2.38 -9.10
C TYR A 127 -7.75 3.47 -9.64
N PRO A 128 -8.29 4.64 -10.01
CA PRO A 128 -7.50 5.70 -10.62
C PRO A 128 -6.67 6.41 -9.55
N SER A 129 -5.44 5.96 -9.37
CA SER A 129 -4.47 6.54 -8.41
C SER A 129 -3.76 7.79 -8.94
N ASP A 130 -4.01 8.16 -10.19
CA ASP A 130 -3.43 9.31 -10.90
C ASP A 130 -4.36 10.52 -10.94
N LEU A 131 -5.57 10.42 -10.38
CA LEU A 131 -6.46 11.56 -10.22
C LEU A 131 -5.95 12.50 -9.13
N LEU A 132 -6.03 13.80 -9.41
CA LEU A 132 -5.58 14.81 -8.47
C LEU A 132 -6.43 14.84 -7.19
N LEU A 133 -7.76 14.87 -7.33
CA LEU A 133 -8.69 14.93 -6.20
C LEU A 133 -9.16 13.54 -5.79
N ASP A 134 -9.04 13.23 -4.50
CA ASP A 134 -9.47 11.96 -3.90
C ASP A 134 -10.96 11.66 -4.16
N PHE A 135 -11.80 12.69 -4.19
CA PHE A 135 -13.23 12.57 -4.48
C PHE A 135 -13.52 11.77 -5.76
N PHE A 136 -12.69 11.89 -6.78
CA PHE A 136 -12.88 11.20 -8.06
C PHE A 136 -12.32 9.79 -8.10
N THR A 137 -11.48 9.41 -7.15
CA THR A 137 -10.86 8.07 -7.12
C THR A 137 -11.86 6.96 -6.89
N TYR A 138 -12.99 7.26 -6.28
CA TYR A 138 -14.07 6.30 -6.00
C TYR A 138 -15.15 6.25 -7.08
N GLY A 139 -15.05 7.07 -8.13
CA GLY A 139 -16.11 7.28 -9.10
C GLY A 139 -16.53 6.05 -9.93
N GLY A 140 -15.70 5.02 -10.00
CA GLY A 140 -15.98 3.83 -10.81
C GLY A 140 -16.50 2.61 -10.04
N ALA A 141 -16.10 2.43 -8.79
CA ALA A 141 -16.48 1.28 -7.98
C ALA A 141 -16.29 1.56 -6.48
N PRO A 142 -17.02 2.53 -5.92
CA PRO A 142 -16.78 3.01 -4.57
C PRO A 142 -16.96 1.94 -3.50
N THR A 143 -17.88 1.00 -3.70
CA THR A 143 -18.17 -0.07 -2.73
C THR A 143 -17.04 -1.08 -2.61
N THR A 144 -16.37 -1.41 -3.70
CA THR A 144 -15.28 -2.39 -3.69
C THR A 144 -13.94 -1.76 -3.31
N ASN A 145 -13.69 -0.53 -3.73
CA ASN A 145 -12.43 0.15 -3.47
C ASN A 145 -12.35 0.79 -2.07
N ASN A 146 -13.48 1.04 -1.42
CA ASN A 146 -13.53 1.71 -0.11
C ASN A 146 -13.81 0.76 1.06
N LEU A 147 -13.71 -0.55 0.87
CA LEU A 147 -13.80 -1.55 1.95
C LEU A 147 -12.49 -1.75 2.71
N GLY A 148 -11.46 -0.95 2.40
CA GLY A 148 -10.11 -1.16 2.89
C GLY A 148 -9.91 -0.79 4.35
N PHE A 149 -9.73 -1.81 5.19
CA PHE A 149 -9.22 -1.67 6.55
C PHE A 149 -7.74 -1.99 6.59
N THR A 150 -6.96 -1.17 7.28
CA THR A 150 -5.54 -1.42 7.53
C THR A 150 -5.36 -1.95 8.94
N GLY A 151 -4.62 -3.03 9.09
CA GLY A 151 -4.33 -3.66 10.37
C GLY A 151 -3.57 -4.95 10.22
N SER A 152 -3.53 -5.76 11.27
CA SER A 152 -2.97 -7.11 11.23
C SER A 152 -3.93 -8.06 10.54
N GLY A 153 -3.45 -8.85 9.58
CA GLY A 153 -4.37 -9.68 8.83
C GLY A 153 -3.74 -10.84 8.09
N VAL A 154 -4.62 -11.67 7.56
CA VAL A 154 -4.31 -12.79 6.70
C VAL A 154 -5.34 -12.87 5.59
N GLY A 155 -4.93 -13.26 4.41
CA GLY A 155 -5.81 -13.49 3.28
C GLY A 155 -5.25 -14.50 2.31
N ALA A 156 -6.11 -15.01 1.45
CA ALA A 156 -5.74 -15.96 0.44
C ALA A 156 -6.49 -15.70 -0.85
N VAL A 157 -5.81 -15.92 -1.97
CA VAL A 157 -6.37 -15.85 -3.32
C VAL A 157 -6.12 -17.18 -4.00
N TYR A 158 -7.18 -17.85 -4.39
CA TYR A 158 -7.14 -19.09 -5.16
C TYR A 158 -7.51 -18.82 -6.60
N THR A 159 -6.68 -19.26 -7.52
CA THR A 159 -6.88 -19.13 -8.97
C THR A 159 -7.26 -20.46 -9.57
N LEU A 160 -8.46 -20.55 -10.16
CA LEU A 160 -8.93 -21.74 -10.88
C LEU A 160 -8.30 -21.78 -12.30
N GLY A 161 -8.23 -22.97 -12.87
CA GLY A 161 -7.61 -23.22 -14.19
C GLY A 161 -8.24 -22.46 -15.38
N ASN A 162 -9.44 -21.94 -15.22
CA ASN A 162 -10.16 -21.11 -16.21
C ASN A 162 -9.94 -19.58 -16.00
N GLY A 163 -9.04 -19.20 -15.09
CA GLY A 163 -8.76 -17.80 -14.76
C GLY A 163 -9.70 -17.16 -13.73
N PHE A 164 -10.73 -17.87 -13.28
CA PHE A 164 -11.54 -17.43 -12.14
C PHE A 164 -10.69 -17.36 -10.87
N LYS A 165 -10.95 -16.35 -10.05
CA LYS A 165 -10.29 -16.18 -8.73
C LYS A 165 -11.31 -16.11 -7.63
N VAL A 166 -11.01 -16.78 -6.53
CA VAL A 166 -11.77 -16.69 -5.29
C VAL A 166 -10.82 -16.20 -4.21
N SER A 167 -11.24 -15.28 -3.39
CA SER A 167 -10.44 -14.76 -2.29
C SER A 167 -11.25 -14.61 -1.01
N GLY A 168 -10.55 -14.73 0.11
CA GLY A 168 -11.07 -14.41 1.42
C GLY A 168 -9.95 -13.84 2.28
N ASN A 169 -10.28 -12.84 3.10
CA ASN A 169 -9.33 -12.25 4.02
C ASN A 169 -10.00 -11.82 5.32
N TYR A 170 -9.16 -11.66 6.34
CA TYR A 170 -9.53 -11.09 7.63
C TYR A 170 -8.47 -10.08 8.05
N VAL A 171 -8.89 -8.88 8.43
CA VAL A 171 -8.00 -7.82 8.92
C VAL A 171 -8.59 -7.22 10.20
N ALA A 172 -7.80 -7.22 11.26
CA ALA A 172 -8.13 -6.62 12.55
C ALA A 172 -7.43 -5.26 12.67
N LYS A 173 -8.18 -4.16 12.79
CA LYS A 173 -7.64 -2.80 12.96
C LYS A 173 -6.75 -2.67 14.20
N ASN A 174 -7.12 -3.35 15.26
CA ASN A 174 -6.47 -3.34 16.57
C ASN A 174 -5.76 -4.66 16.89
N GLY A 175 -5.35 -5.40 15.87
CA GLY A 175 -4.74 -6.74 16.05
C GLY A 175 -3.40 -6.74 16.79
N ALA A 176 -2.81 -5.57 17.06
CA ALA A 176 -1.62 -5.41 17.90
C ALA A 176 -1.95 -5.04 19.36
N ASP A 177 -3.23 -4.80 19.68
CA ASP A 177 -3.67 -4.40 21.01
C ASP A 177 -4.15 -5.63 21.79
N SER A 178 -3.45 -5.97 22.85
CA SER A 178 -3.79 -7.11 23.72
C SER A 178 -5.05 -6.87 24.59
N SER A 179 -5.54 -5.65 24.69
CA SER A 179 -6.78 -5.29 25.41
C SER A 179 -8.02 -5.37 24.52
N ALA A 180 -7.84 -5.56 23.22
CA ALA A 180 -8.94 -5.70 22.27
C ALA A 180 -9.39 -7.17 22.21
N GLY A 181 -10.29 -7.55 23.05
CA GLY A 181 -10.92 -8.86 23.13
C GLY A 181 -12.43 -8.77 22.97
#